data_461cffe7478a9555469bbd05180b164e
#
_entry.id   461cffe7478a9555469bbd05180b164e
#
_cell.length_a   1.000
_cell.length_b   1.000
_cell.length_c   1.000
_cell.angle_alpha   90.00
_cell.angle_beta   90.00
_cell.angle_gamma   90.00
#
_symmetry.space_group_name_H-M   'P 1'
#
loop_
_entity.id
_entity.type
_entity.pdbx_description
1 polymer ?
#
loop_
_entity_poly.entity_id
_entity_poly.type
_entity_poly.pdbx_seq_one_letter_code
_entity_poly.pdbx_strand_id
1 'polypeptide(L)'
;MDCDGRMVKAIRTGVNVLDFRRWPITVCINTKWNLIYLMQKSFQTRMATIVVQTEINSSLDKAWEIISDIDNEPKFWKGTKEVKTLSTEGDIIKREITIAFRDQKCLQEIQLKPKKEISAKFIKGILNGTKIITLTPNKEHITMETVWEIKLSGMMNMFTGVIKNHIKSGTEQAMQSIKKEIER
;
A
#
# COMPACT_ATOMS: atom_id res chain seq x y z
N MET A 1 38.02 -12.78 14.91
CA MET A 1 39.30 -12.05 14.94
C MET A 1 39.23 -11.14 16.15
N ASP A 2 40.19 -11.26 17.05
CA ASP A 2 40.34 -10.33 18.16
C ASP A 2 40.98 -9.01 17.69
N CYS A 3 41.06 -8.03 18.57
CA CYS A 3 41.60 -6.71 18.23
C CYS A 3 43.06 -6.70 17.76
N ASP A 4 43.78 -7.83 17.87
CA ASP A 4 45.18 -8.00 17.48
C ASP A 4 45.38 -8.82 16.21
N GLY A 5 44.32 -9.15 15.48
CA GLY A 5 44.40 -9.83 14.18
C GLY A 5 44.75 -11.32 14.25
N ARG A 6 44.70 -11.95 15.42
CA ARG A 6 44.96 -13.37 15.56
C ARG A 6 43.69 -14.22 15.39
N MET A 7 43.80 -15.28 14.59
CA MET A 7 42.74 -16.28 14.43
C MET A 7 42.53 -17.09 15.70
N VAL A 8 41.43 -16.90 16.39
CA VAL A 8 41.06 -17.77 17.52
C VAL A 8 40.46 -19.05 16.97
N LYS A 9 41.07 -20.19 17.21
CA LYS A 9 40.54 -21.52 16.89
C LYS A 9 39.24 -21.74 17.68
N ALA A 10 38.13 -21.88 16.97
CA ALA A 10 36.84 -22.28 17.55
C ALA A 10 36.97 -23.72 18.09
N ILE A 11 36.91 -23.89 19.40
CA ILE A 11 36.76 -25.18 20.07
C ILE A 11 35.31 -25.63 19.81
N ARG A 12 35.17 -26.80 19.16
CA ARG A 12 33.90 -27.51 18.98
C ARG A 12 33.33 -27.91 20.34
N THR A 13 32.42 -27.15 20.90
CA THR A 13 31.46 -27.65 21.87
C THR A 13 30.09 -27.52 21.21
N GLY A 14 29.34 -28.64 21.16
CA GLY A 14 28.08 -28.82 20.40
C GLY A 14 26.90 -27.96 20.86
N VAL A 15 27.01 -26.66 20.65
CA VAL A 15 25.94 -25.70 20.92
C VAL A 15 25.37 -25.22 19.57
N ASN A 16 24.09 -25.45 19.39
CA ASN A 16 23.33 -25.10 18.19
C ASN A 16 23.42 -23.59 17.93
N VAL A 17 23.86 -23.19 16.73
CA VAL A 17 24.27 -21.83 16.31
C VAL A 17 23.06 -20.85 16.15
N LEU A 18 21.88 -21.15 16.66
CA LEU A 18 20.68 -20.33 16.44
C LEU A 18 20.09 -19.64 17.68
N ASP A 19 20.77 -19.65 18.83
CA ASP A 19 20.27 -18.95 20.03
C ASP A 19 20.99 -17.62 20.25
N PHE A 20 20.67 -16.61 19.49
CA PHE A 20 21.18 -15.23 19.61
C PHE A 20 20.72 -14.48 20.87
N ARG A 21 20.00 -15.13 21.80
CA ARG A 21 19.41 -14.46 22.98
C ARG A 21 20.32 -14.47 24.22
N ARG A 22 21.51 -15.07 24.16
CA ARG A 22 22.31 -15.35 25.36
C ARG A 22 23.75 -14.84 25.32
N TRP A 23 24.05 -13.82 24.53
CA TRP A 23 25.38 -13.19 24.58
C TRP A 23 25.31 -11.91 25.42
N PRO A 24 26.11 -11.78 26.49
CA PRO A 24 26.28 -10.51 27.16
C PRO A 24 26.93 -9.55 26.18
N ILE A 25 26.26 -8.43 25.94
CA ILE A 25 26.74 -7.36 25.05
C ILE A 25 27.89 -6.66 25.75
N THR A 26 29.10 -7.17 25.61
CA THR A 26 30.32 -6.38 25.82
C THR A 26 30.56 -5.67 24.48
N VAL A 27 29.98 -4.48 24.34
CA VAL A 27 30.04 -3.66 23.14
C VAL A 27 31.43 -3.06 23.03
N CYS A 28 32.31 -3.64 22.21
CA CYS A 28 33.34 -2.85 21.56
C CYS A 28 32.65 -1.85 20.62
N ILE A 29 32.52 -0.60 21.05
CA ILE A 29 31.92 0.50 20.30
C ILE A 29 32.88 0.87 19.17
N ASN A 30 32.81 0.14 18.06
CA ASN A 30 33.41 0.59 16.81
C ASN A 30 32.35 1.38 16.06
N THR A 31 32.48 2.69 16.07
CA THR A 31 31.52 3.69 15.54
C THR A 31 31.06 3.41 14.11
N LYS A 32 31.87 2.70 13.30
CA LYS A 32 31.49 2.30 11.92
C LYS A 32 30.36 1.25 11.87
N TRP A 33 30.32 0.30 12.81
CA TRP A 33 29.27 -0.74 12.84
C TRP A 33 27.92 -0.20 13.33
N ASN A 34 27.95 0.79 14.24
CA ASN A 34 26.72 1.46 14.67
C ASN A 34 26.04 2.25 13.53
N LEU A 35 26.85 2.88 12.65
CA LEU A 35 26.30 3.58 11.48
C LEU A 35 25.65 2.61 10.49
N ILE A 36 26.27 1.47 10.24
CA ILE A 36 25.73 0.44 9.33
C ILE A 36 24.45 -0.17 9.91
N TYR A 37 24.41 -0.46 11.21
CA TYR A 37 23.24 -1.00 11.89
C TYR A 37 22.07 0.02 11.93
N LEU A 38 22.36 1.30 12.14
CA LEU A 38 21.39 2.38 12.08
C LEU A 38 20.91 2.61 10.64
N MET A 39 21.77 2.51 9.64
CA MET A 39 21.39 2.56 8.23
C MET A 39 20.55 1.36 7.82
N GLN A 40 20.82 0.15 8.29
CA GLN A 40 19.96 -1.02 8.04
C GLN A 40 18.59 -0.89 8.69
N LYS A 41 18.48 -0.30 9.88
CA LYS A 41 17.19 -0.05 10.53
C LYS A 41 16.35 1.05 9.83
N SER A 42 16.99 1.98 9.15
CA SER A 42 16.30 3.03 8.38
C SER A 42 15.76 2.54 7.03
N PHE A 43 16.15 1.36 6.56
CA PHE A 43 15.69 0.76 5.30
C PHE A 43 14.48 -0.18 5.46
N GLN A 44 13.88 -0.27 6.64
CA GLN A 44 12.57 -0.92 6.78
C GLN A 44 11.53 -0.06 6.07
N THR A 45 11.22 -0.43 4.84
CA THR A 45 10.11 0.11 4.05
C THR A 45 8.82 -0.02 4.87
N ARG A 46 8.36 1.07 5.48
CA ARG A 46 7.12 1.08 6.25
C ARG A 46 5.95 0.96 5.28
N MET A 47 5.18 -0.11 5.41
CA MET A 47 3.87 -0.18 4.79
C MET A 47 2.92 0.79 5.50
N ALA A 48 2.19 1.56 4.74
CA ALA A 48 1.11 2.39 5.25
C ALA A 48 -0.22 1.70 4.91
N THR A 49 -0.98 1.35 5.94
CA THR A 49 -2.35 0.86 5.80
C THR A 49 -3.31 2.01 6.09
N ILE A 50 -4.29 2.20 5.19
CA ILE A 50 -5.35 3.19 5.32
C ILE A 50 -6.66 2.46 5.08
N VAL A 51 -7.61 2.60 6.00
CA VAL A 51 -8.95 2.04 5.89
C VAL A 51 -9.96 3.17 6.01
N VAL A 52 -10.90 3.21 5.08
CA VAL A 52 -12.04 4.16 5.08
C VAL A 52 -13.30 3.37 4.77
N GLN A 53 -14.36 3.61 5.52
CA GLN A 53 -15.67 2.98 5.34
C GLN A 53 -16.76 4.03 5.19
N THR A 54 -17.78 3.73 4.42
CA THR A 54 -19.01 4.52 4.32
C THR A 54 -20.22 3.61 4.10
N GLU A 55 -21.35 3.99 4.65
CA GLU A 55 -22.63 3.30 4.46
C GLU A 55 -23.40 3.98 3.30
N ILE A 56 -24.02 3.18 2.45
CA ILE A 56 -24.73 3.60 1.25
C ILE A 56 -26.14 3.01 1.30
N ASN A 57 -27.16 3.89 1.24
CA ASN A 57 -28.55 3.48 1.22
C ASN A 57 -29.03 3.30 -0.24
N SER A 58 -28.68 2.17 -0.84
CA SER A 58 -29.03 1.84 -2.22
C SER A 58 -28.92 0.33 -2.48
N SER A 59 -29.24 -0.08 -3.71
CA SER A 59 -29.07 -1.47 -4.15
C SER A 59 -27.61 -1.77 -4.49
N LEU A 60 -27.21 -3.03 -4.27
CA LEU A 60 -25.88 -3.51 -4.62
C LEU A 60 -25.57 -3.37 -6.11
N ASP A 61 -26.61 -3.51 -6.96
CA ASP A 61 -26.47 -3.40 -8.42
C ASP A 61 -26.12 -1.97 -8.82
N LYS A 62 -26.82 -0.98 -8.28
CA LYS A 62 -26.55 0.43 -8.57
C LYS A 62 -25.18 0.86 -8.02
N ALA A 63 -24.83 0.39 -6.81
CA ALA A 63 -23.50 0.66 -6.26
C ALA A 63 -22.40 0.06 -7.14
N TRP A 64 -22.58 -1.19 -7.58
CA TRP A 64 -21.60 -1.86 -8.45
C TRP A 64 -21.47 -1.17 -9.80
N GLU A 65 -22.56 -0.80 -10.45
CA GLU A 65 -22.57 -0.09 -11.74
C GLU A 65 -21.69 1.16 -11.70
N ILE A 66 -21.79 1.94 -10.63
CA ILE A 66 -21.01 3.19 -10.48
C ILE A 66 -19.54 2.93 -10.19
N ILE A 67 -19.23 2.01 -9.26
CA ILE A 67 -17.81 1.80 -8.89
C ILE A 67 -17.04 0.97 -9.90
N SER A 68 -17.71 0.11 -10.67
CA SER A 68 -17.07 -0.73 -11.69
C SER A 68 -16.73 0.01 -12.98
N ASP A 69 -17.22 1.22 -13.15
CA ASP A 69 -16.82 2.14 -14.23
C ASP A 69 -15.44 2.74 -13.93
N ILE A 70 -14.43 1.88 -14.04
CA ILE A 70 -13.05 2.18 -13.65
C ILE A 70 -12.38 3.24 -14.55
N ASP A 71 -12.87 3.47 -15.75
CA ASP A 71 -12.33 4.48 -16.67
C ASP A 71 -12.80 5.89 -16.24
N ASN A 72 -13.96 6.00 -15.60
CA ASN A 72 -14.47 7.23 -15.00
C ASN A 72 -14.00 7.47 -13.56
N GLU A 73 -13.03 6.69 -13.05
CA GLU A 73 -12.43 6.87 -11.72
C GLU A 73 -12.05 8.33 -11.41
N PRO A 74 -11.50 9.14 -12.33
CA PRO A 74 -11.14 10.54 -12.07
C PRO A 74 -12.32 11.45 -11.66
N LYS A 75 -13.56 11.07 -11.99
CA LYS A 75 -14.77 11.79 -11.56
C LYS A 75 -14.84 11.88 -10.03
N PHE A 76 -14.46 10.81 -9.35
CA PHE A 76 -14.57 10.67 -7.89
C PHE A 76 -13.22 10.83 -7.19
N TRP A 77 -12.20 10.21 -7.73
CA TRP A 77 -10.86 10.15 -7.15
C TRP A 77 -9.98 11.30 -7.64
N LYS A 78 -10.06 12.45 -6.97
CA LYS A 78 -9.32 13.68 -7.38
C LYS A 78 -7.79 13.52 -7.37
N GLY A 79 -7.28 12.47 -6.73
CA GLY A 79 -5.86 12.07 -6.81
C GLY A 79 -5.46 11.45 -8.15
N THR A 80 -6.43 11.01 -8.97
CA THR A 80 -6.23 10.46 -10.33
C THR A 80 -6.74 11.48 -11.35
N LYS A 81 -5.86 11.96 -12.23
CA LYS A 81 -6.23 12.92 -13.30
C LYS A 81 -6.75 12.23 -14.56
N GLU A 82 -6.11 11.13 -14.91
CA GLU A 82 -6.35 10.41 -16.16
C GLU A 82 -6.17 8.92 -15.96
N VAL A 83 -6.96 8.15 -16.67
CA VAL A 83 -6.88 6.69 -16.75
C VAL A 83 -6.79 6.29 -18.20
N LYS A 84 -5.88 5.39 -18.52
CA LYS A 84 -5.73 4.81 -19.86
C LYS A 84 -5.60 3.29 -19.74
N THR A 85 -6.63 2.58 -20.19
CA THR A 85 -6.58 1.12 -20.32
C THR A 85 -5.61 0.73 -21.43
N LEU A 86 -4.67 -0.17 -21.11
CA LEU A 86 -3.60 -0.65 -22.00
C LEU A 86 -3.93 -2.01 -22.60
N SER A 87 -4.38 -2.95 -21.77
CA SER A 87 -4.78 -4.29 -22.20
C SER A 87 -5.75 -4.91 -21.20
N THR A 88 -6.50 -5.90 -21.68
CA THR A 88 -7.35 -6.77 -20.84
C THR A 88 -6.97 -8.21 -21.15
N GLU A 89 -6.54 -8.95 -20.15
CA GLU A 89 -6.10 -10.34 -20.24
C GLU A 89 -6.88 -11.19 -19.22
N GLY A 90 -7.94 -11.85 -19.68
CA GLY A 90 -8.89 -12.51 -18.79
C GLY A 90 -9.54 -11.52 -17.83
N ASP A 91 -9.45 -11.78 -16.52
CA ASP A 91 -10.03 -10.93 -15.47
C ASP A 91 -9.10 -9.78 -15.04
N ILE A 92 -7.93 -9.63 -15.68
CA ILE A 92 -6.94 -8.62 -15.32
C ILE A 92 -6.94 -7.51 -16.38
N ILE A 93 -7.20 -6.29 -15.92
CA ILE A 93 -7.14 -5.07 -16.73
C ILE A 93 -5.84 -4.34 -16.37
N LYS A 94 -4.93 -4.20 -17.34
CA LYS A 94 -3.73 -3.38 -17.19
C LYS A 94 -4.00 -1.96 -17.65
N ARG A 95 -3.70 -0.99 -16.82
CA ARG A 95 -3.92 0.43 -17.12
C ARG A 95 -2.79 1.33 -16.63
N GLU A 96 -2.60 2.45 -17.29
CA GLU A 96 -1.78 3.56 -16.83
C GLU A 96 -2.69 4.61 -16.22
N ILE A 97 -2.32 5.11 -15.05
CA ILE A 97 -2.98 6.27 -14.44
C ILE A 97 -1.99 7.42 -14.31
N THR A 98 -2.49 8.64 -14.48
CA THR A 98 -1.76 9.87 -14.15
C THR A 98 -2.28 10.40 -12.82
N ILE A 99 -1.42 10.42 -11.81
CA ILE A 99 -1.79 10.96 -10.49
C ILE A 99 -1.56 12.47 -10.42
N ALA A 100 -2.43 13.15 -9.65
CA ALA A 100 -2.43 14.61 -9.54
C ALA A 100 -1.11 15.16 -8.97
N PHE A 101 -0.37 14.37 -8.18
CA PHE A 101 0.91 14.76 -7.67
C PHE A 101 1.97 14.75 -8.78
N ARG A 102 2.35 15.93 -9.27
CA ARG A 102 3.40 16.16 -10.29
C ARG A 102 3.18 15.37 -11.60
N ASP A 103 1.94 15.06 -11.93
CA ASP A 103 1.56 14.29 -13.13
C ASP A 103 2.33 12.97 -13.29
N GLN A 104 2.62 12.33 -12.16
CA GLN A 104 3.34 11.07 -12.16
C GLN A 104 2.48 9.93 -12.70
N LYS A 105 3.09 9.12 -13.57
CA LYS A 105 2.43 7.95 -14.15
C LYS A 105 2.68 6.71 -13.30
N CYS A 106 1.62 5.94 -13.10
CA CYS A 106 1.67 4.64 -12.43
C CYS A 106 0.99 3.59 -13.28
N LEU A 107 1.57 2.39 -13.34
CA LEU A 107 0.92 1.22 -13.94
C LEU A 107 0.18 0.45 -12.86
N GLN A 108 -1.03 0.02 -13.20
CA GLN A 108 -1.89 -0.78 -12.34
C GLN A 108 -2.37 -2.03 -13.04
N GLU A 109 -2.57 -3.08 -12.25
CA GLU A 109 -3.39 -4.24 -12.59
C GLU A 109 -4.68 -4.15 -11.78
N ILE A 110 -5.81 -4.18 -12.48
CA ILE A 110 -7.14 -4.15 -11.88
C ILE A 110 -7.77 -5.52 -12.04
N GLN A 111 -8.40 -6.00 -10.98
CA GLN A 111 -9.26 -7.17 -11.01
C GLN A 111 -10.63 -6.81 -10.44
N LEU A 112 -11.68 -7.17 -11.19
CA LEU A 112 -13.07 -6.97 -10.81
C LEU A 112 -13.67 -8.29 -10.36
N LYS A 113 -14.22 -8.33 -9.13
CA LYS A 113 -15.09 -9.41 -8.65
C LYS A 113 -16.50 -8.84 -8.57
N PRO A 114 -17.37 -9.17 -9.53
CA PRO A 114 -18.68 -8.54 -9.67
C PRO A 114 -19.45 -8.45 -8.36
N LYS A 115 -19.97 -7.26 -8.07
CA LYS A 115 -20.77 -6.92 -6.87
C LYS A 115 -20.08 -7.18 -5.54
N LYS A 116 -18.79 -7.41 -5.53
CA LYS A 116 -18.04 -7.75 -4.32
C LYS A 116 -16.81 -6.88 -4.11
N GLU A 117 -15.90 -6.83 -5.08
CA GLU A 117 -14.58 -6.26 -4.86
C GLU A 117 -13.98 -5.70 -6.15
N ILE A 118 -13.27 -4.59 -6.03
CA ILE A 118 -12.35 -4.07 -7.03
C ILE A 118 -10.97 -4.01 -6.39
N SER A 119 -10.03 -4.76 -6.94
CA SER A 119 -8.63 -4.77 -6.50
C SER A 119 -7.76 -4.06 -7.52
N ALA A 120 -7.00 -3.07 -7.08
CA ALA A 120 -6.03 -2.34 -7.89
C ALA A 120 -4.64 -2.53 -7.31
N LYS A 121 -3.74 -3.19 -8.05
CA LYS A 121 -2.35 -3.40 -7.69
C LYS A 121 -1.46 -2.42 -8.45
N PHE A 122 -0.68 -1.63 -7.74
CA PHE A 122 0.31 -0.72 -8.33
C PHE A 122 1.60 -1.50 -8.61
N ILE A 123 1.94 -1.67 -9.88
CA ILE A 123 3.10 -2.47 -10.32
C ILE A 123 4.32 -1.64 -10.70
N LYS A 124 4.10 -0.36 -11.07
CA LYS A 124 5.17 0.57 -11.43
C LYS A 124 4.76 2.01 -11.16
N GLY A 125 5.69 2.83 -10.71
CA GLY A 125 5.48 4.26 -10.42
C GLY A 125 5.98 4.66 -9.04
N ILE A 126 5.50 5.80 -8.54
CA ILE A 126 5.87 6.32 -7.21
C ILE A 126 5.14 5.62 -6.07
N LEU A 127 4.03 4.94 -6.37
CA LEU A 127 3.27 4.10 -5.45
C LEU A 127 3.54 2.64 -5.75
N ASN A 128 3.65 1.84 -4.70
CA ASN A 128 3.71 0.39 -4.78
C ASN A 128 2.78 -0.18 -3.70
N GLY A 129 1.99 -1.19 -4.05
CA GLY A 129 1.04 -1.79 -3.13
C GLY A 129 -0.33 -2.00 -3.75
N THR A 130 -1.38 -1.96 -2.94
CA THR A 130 -2.75 -2.26 -3.36
C THR A 130 -3.76 -1.21 -2.87
N LYS A 131 -4.83 -1.03 -3.65
CA LYS A 131 -6.08 -0.39 -3.25
C LYS A 131 -7.20 -1.40 -3.48
N ILE A 132 -7.95 -1.72 -2.45
CA ILE A 132 -9.08 -2.65 -2.54
C ILE A 132 -10.34 -1.91 -2.12
N ILE A 133 -11.39 -1.98 -2.95
CA ILE A 133 -12.73 -1.48 -2.65
C ILE A 133 -13.64 -2.68 -2.51
N THR A 134 -14.31 -2.82 -1.38
CA THR A 134 -15.21 -3.93 -1.09
C THR A 134 -16.63 -3.41 -0.85
N LEU A 135 -17.63 -4.09 -1.40
CA LEU A 135 -19.04 -3.88 -1.09
C LEU A 135 -19.56 -5.04 -0.25
N THR A 136 -20.09 -4.73 0.92
CA THR A 136 -20.71 -5.71 1.81
C THR A 136 -22.17 -5.33 2.02
N PRO A 137 -23.12 -6.10 1.49
CA PRO A 137 -24.53 -5.83 1.71
C PRO A 137 -24.93 -6.18 3.15
N ASN A 138 -25.66 -5.26 3.79
CA ASN A 138 -26.32 -5.44 5.07
C ASN A 138 -27.85 -5.39 4.86
N LYS A 139 -28.63 -5.59 5.92
CA LYS A 139 -30.10 -5.65 5.81
C LYS A 139 -30.71 -4.36 5.25
N GLU A 140 -30.17 -3.18 5.61
CA GLU A 140 -30.74 -1.87 5.32
C GLU A 140 -29.84 -1.00 4.43
N HIS A 141 -28.56 -1.34 4.30
CA HIS A 141 -27.58 -0.55 3.57
C HIS A 141 -26.46 -1.42 3.02
N ILE A 142 -25.56 -0.81 2.27
CA ILE A 142 -24.33 -1.42 1.80
C ILE A 142 -23.17 -0.73 2.52
N THR A 143 -22.28 -1.49 3.12
CA THR A 143 -20.99 -0.96 3.57
C THR A 143 -20.01 -1.00 2.42
N MET A 144 -19.53 0.17 1.98
CA MET A 144 -18.39 0.29 1.07
C MET A 144 -17.14 0.55 1.89
N GLU A 145 -16.15 -0.32 1.76
CA GLU A 145 -14.84 -0.18 2.41
C GLU A 145 -13.75 0.01 1.36
N THR A 146 -12.81 0.91 1.63
CA THR A 146 -11.59 1.06 0.83
C THR A 146 -10.38 0.86 1.71
N VAL A 147 -9.56 -0.14 1.36
CA VAL A 147 -8.30 -0.45 2.03
C VAL A 147 -7.13 -0.14 1.09
N TRP A 148 -6.19 0.66 1.57
CA TRP A 148 -4.92 0.88 0.91
C TRP A 148 -3.81 0.21 1.71
N GLU A 149 -2.98 -0.55 1.03
CA GLU A 149 -1.71 -1.05 1.54
C GLU A 149 -0.61 -0.58 0.61
N ILE A 150 0.09 0.48 1.00
CA ILE A 150 1.08 1.14 0.14
C ILE A 150 2.46 1.22 0.76
N LYS A 151 3.44 1.09 -0.10
CA LYS A 151 4.85 1.42 0.17
C LYS A 151 5.24 2.60 -0.69
N LEU A 152 5.93 3.55 -0.09
CA LEU A 152 6.51 4.66 -0.81
C LEU A 152 7.98 4.34 -1.11
N SER A 153 8.42 4.66 -2.32
CA SER A 153 9.79 4.41 -2.78
C SER A 153 10.69 5.62 -2.57
N GLY A 154 11.97 5.38 -2.34
CA GLY A 154 13.00 6.41 -2.29
C GLY A 154 12.78 7.47 -1.22
N MET A 155 13.05 8.74 -1.55
CA MET A 155 12.92 9.87 -0.62
C MET A 155 11.47 10.11 -0.13
N MET A 156 10.46 9.62 -0.85
CA MET A 156 9.05 9.71 -0.45
C MET A 156 8.75 8.96 0.84
N ASN A 157 9.56 7.96 1.19
CA ASN A 157 9.42 7.22 2.44
C ASN A 157 9.56 8.10 3.70
N MET A 158 10.32 9.19 3.62
CA MET A 158 10.46 10.17 4.72
C MET A 158 9.16 10.93 4.99
N PHE A 159 8.29 11.07 3.99
CA PHE A 159 7.03 11.80 4.06
C PHE A 159 5.81 10.88 4.22
N THR A 160 6.02 9.61 4.60
CA THR A 160 4.95 8.60 4.69
C THR A 160 3.75 9.08 5.51
N GLY A 161 3.97 9.77 6.63
CA GLY A 161 2.89 10.28 7.48
C GLY A 161 2.01 11.33 6.78
N VAL A 162 2.64 12.28 6.10
CA VAL A 162 1.93 13.35 5.37
C VAL A 162 1.15 12.76 4.20
N ILE A 163 1.80 11.85 3.44
CA ILE A 163 1.19 11.20 2.29
C ILE A 163 0.04 10.30 2.71
N LYS A 164 0.19 9.55 3.81
CA LYS A 164 -0.88 8.74 4.40
C LYS A 164 -2.12 9.58 4.71
N ASN A 165 -1.96 10.72 5.38
CA ASN A 165 -3.07 11.61 5.71
C ASN A 165 -3.71 12.19 4.45
N HIS A 166 -2.91 12.56 3.45
CA HIS A 166 -3.43 13.08 2.18
C HIS A 166 -4.24 12.02 1.41
N ILE A 167 -3.75 10.78 1.34
CA ILE A 167 -4.47 9.67 0.70
C ILE A 167 -5.75 9.35 1.48
N LYS A 168 -5.70 9.35 2.82
CA LYS A 168 -6.88 9.11 3.66
C LYS A 168 -7.96 10.15 3.36
N SER A 169 -7.63 11.43 3.45
CA SER A 169 -8.57 12.52 3.18
C SER A 169 -9.13 12.48 1.74
N GLY A 170 -8.27 12.21 0.74
CA GLY A 170 -8.70 12.03 -0.65
C GLY A 170 -9.64 10.84 -0.82
N THR A 171 -9.40 9.73 -0.09
CA THR A 171 -10.27 8.55 -0.09
C THR A 171 -11.63 8.86 0.52
N GLU A 172 -11.65 9.54 1.67
CA GLU A 172 -12.89 9.97 2.33
C GLU A 172 -13.74 10.85 1.40
N GLN A 173 -13.13 11.82 0.72
CA GLN A 173 -13.82 12.69 -0.25
C GLN A 173 -14.36 11.91 -1.45
N ALA A 174 -13.57 10.98 -1.99
CA ALA A 174 -13.97 10.13 -3.10
C ALA A 174 -15.17 9.26 -2.73
N MET A 175 -15.12 8.58 -1.58
CA MET A 175 -16.19 7.73 -1.10
C MET A 175 -17.49 8.50 -0.82
N GLN A 176 -17.39 9.71 -0.29
CA GLN A 176 -18.57 10.58 -0.12
C GLN A 176 -19.16 11.03 -1.47
N SER A 177 -18.31 11.28 -2.48
CA SER A 177 -18.77 11.64 -3.82
C SER A 177 -19.46 10.45 -4.51
N ILE A 178 -18.89 9.25 -4.38
CA ILE A 178 -19.46 7.99 -4.87
C ILE A 178 -20.81 7.73 -4.17
N LYS A 179 -20.86 7.83 -2.84
CA LYS A 179 -22.12 7.68 -2.07
C LYS A 179 -23.23 8.61 -2.62
N LYS A 180 -22.92 9.90 -2.77
CA LYS A 180 -23.89 10.88 -3.30
C LYS A 180 -24.38 10.52 -4.69
N GLU A 181 -23.52 9.99 -5.55
CA GLU A 181 -23.93 9.58 -6.91
C GLU A 181 -24.82 8.32 -6.88
N ILE A 182 -24.51 7.36 -6.00
CA ILE A 182 -25.29 6.13 -5.85
C ILE A 182 -26.67 6.41 -5.24
N GLU A 183 -26.77 7.30 -4.26
CA GLU A 183 -28.01 7.64 -3.55
C GLU A 183 -28.89 8.67 -4.32
N ARG A 184 -28.43 9.20 -5.44
CA ARG A 184 -29.15 10.14 -6.30
C ARG A 184 -30.24 9.44 -7.12
#